data_ddb864cfba3416808b3e5fc1ec3642bd
#
_entry.id   ddb864cfba3416808b3e5fc1ec3642bd
#
_cell.length_a   1.000
_cell.length_b   1.000
_cell.length_c   1.000
_cell.angle_alpha   90.00
_cell.angle_beta   90.00
_cell.angle_gamma   90.00
#
_symmetry.space_group_name_H-M   'P 1'
#
loop_
_entity.id
_entity.type
_entity.pdbx_description
1 polymer ?
#
loop_
_entity_poly.entity_id
_entity_poly.type
_entity_poly.pdbx_seq_one_letter_code
_entity_poly.pdbx_strand_id
1 'polypeptide(L)'
;FGTMHELWNLETKELGSYEHLGWTKRVCTDYQGALPLSIINGHIDDDIQAEGPAYIENCAIGKNVFIGENVILSGLTLNNVHIPSDCCMHKVKLLNGKYVVRVYGCMDNPKGRYMDKNGSTPFLGTDLRSFMRQMEITTDEVWDSGNSDGWYLWNAGLFPECDTLSEAVEWAC
;
A
#
# COMPACT_ATOMS: atom_id res chain seq x y z
N PHE A 1 15.30 -2.88 -1.18
CA PHE A 1 14.41 -3.44 -2.21
C PHE A 1 14.49 -2.57 -3.45
N GLY A 2 14.54 -3.18 -4.63
CA GLY A 2 14.59 -2.48 -5.90
C GLY A 2 13.21 -2.19 -6.47
N THR A 3 12.25 -3.06 -6.22
CA THR A 3 10.87 -2.98 -6.76
C THR A 3 9.84 -3.35 -5.71
N MET A 4 8.58 -2.96 -5.91
CA MET A 4 7.46 -3.41 -5.07
C MET A 4 7.25 -4.91 -5.16
N HIS A 5 7.48 -5.51 -6.33
CA HIS A 5 7.37 -6.94 -6.51
C HIS A 5 8.36 -7.74 -5.66
N GLU A 6 9.61 -7.27 -5.50
CA GLU A 6 10.59 -7.89 -4.60
C GLU A 6 10.15 -7.81 -3.14
N LEU A 7 9.70 -6.64 -2.68
CA LEU A 7 9.14 -6.48 -1.34
C LEU A 7 7.98 -7.45 -1.12
N TRP A 8 7.10 -7.54 -2.09
CA TRP A 8 5.93 -8.40 -2.05
C TRP A 8 6.27 -9.88 -1.92
N ASN A 9 7.14 -10.39 -2.78
CA ASN A 9 7.56 -11.78 -2.70
C ASN A 9 8.17 -12.09 -1.33
N LEU A 10 9.01 -11.18 -0.82
CA LEU A 10 9.61 -11.33 0.50
C LEU A 10 8.55 -11.44 1.58
N GLU A 11 7.62 -10.51 1.64
CA GLU A 11 6.66 -10.38 2.75
C GLU A 11 5.51 -11.42 2.67
N THR A 12 5.15 -11.87 1.49
CA THR A 12 4.01 -12.78 1.33
C THR A 12 4.40 -14.23 1.02
N LYS A 13 5.47 -14.46 0.27
CA LYS A 13 5.86 -15.80 -0.20
C LYS A 13 7.15 -16.32 0.43
N GLU A 14 8.14 -15.45 0.63
CA GLU A 14 9.49 -15.82 1.01
C GLU A 14 9.82 -15.56 2.48
N LEU A 15 8.86 -15.04 3.26
CA LEU A 15 9.09 -14.66 4.66
C LEU A 15 9.71 -15.79 5.49
N GLY A 16 9.27 -17.03 5.29
CA GLY A 16 9.82 -18.20 5.97
C GLY A 16 11.29 -18.46 5.70
N SER A 17 11.84 -17.99 4.58
CA SER A 17 13.26 -18.11 4.26
C SER A 17 14.15 -17.26 5.17
N TYR A 18 13.58 -16.31 5.90
CA TYR A 18 14.27 -15.37 6.77
C TYR A 18 14.03 -15.62 8.26
N GLU A 19 13.45 -16.77 8.63
CA GLU A 19 13.23 -17.13 10.04
C GLU A 19 14.52 -17.11 10.87
N HIS A 20 15.64 -17.43 10.27
CA HIS A 20 16.94 -17.38 10.93
C HIS A 20 17.38 -15.95 11.34
N LEU A 21 16.74 -14.92 10.80
CA LEU A 21 16.91 -13.52 11.19
C LEU A 21 15.88 -13.08 12.25
N GLY A 22 15.07 -14.00 12.75
CA GLY A 22 14.01 -13.71 13.72
C GLY A 22 12.69 -13.25 13.10
N TRP A 23 12.54 -13.34 11.79
CA TRP A 23 11.29 -13.00 11.10
C TRP A 23 10.31 -14.17 11.24
N THR A 24 9.11 -13.87 11.68
CA THR A 24 8.03 -14.84 11.82
C THR A 24 6.76 -14.30 11.20
N LYS A 25 5.85 -15.19 10.81
CA LYS A 25 4.56 -14.79 10.22
C LYS A 25 3.64 -14.09 11.20
N ARG A 26 3.82 -14.29 12.50
CA ARG A 26 2.94 -13.75 13.54
C ARG A 26 3.79 -13.32 14.73
N VAL A 27 3.95 -12.02 14.86
CA VAL A 27 4.69 -11.41 15.97
C VAL A 27 3.78 -10.38 16.63
N CYS A 28 3.65 -10.44 17.96
CA CYS A 28 2.85 -9.50 18.75
C CYS A 28 1.40 -9.35 18.21
N THR A 29 0.73 -10.48 17.97
CA THR A 29 -0.67 -10.51 17.54
C THR A 29 -1.46 -11.53 18.35
N ASP A 30 -2.74 -11.27 18.56
CA ASP A 30 -3.70 -12.17 19.16
C ASP A 30 -4.40 -13.10 18.13
N TYR A 31 -4.17 -12.88 16.85
CA TYR A 31 -4.77 -13.66 15.78
C TYR A 31 -4.31 -15.12 15.78
N GLN A 32 -5.26 -16.04 15.89
CA GLN A 32 -5.06 -17.49 15.87
C GLN A 32 -5.78 -18.19 14.70
N GLY A 33 -6.37 -17.42 13.78
CA GLY A 33 -7.14 -17.93 12.64
C GLY A 33 -6.28 -18.67 11.61
N ALA A 34 -6.96 -19.36 10.68
CA ALA A 34 -6.37 -20.18 9.64
C ALA A 34 -6.09 -19.41 8.32
N LEU A 35 -6.46 -18.16 8.21
CA LEU A 35 -6.24 -17.37 7.00
C LEU A 35 -4.74 -17.22 6.67
N PRO A 36 -4.35 -17.12 5.42
CA PRO A 36 -2.95 -17.06 4.99
C PRO A 36 -2.32 -15.68 5.23
N LEU A 37 -2.37 -15.20 6.48
CA LEU A 37 -1.91 -13.88 6.88
C LEU A 37 -0.57 -13.95 7.60
N SER A 38 0.34 -13.06 7.26
CA SER A 38 1.56 -12.74 8.02
C SER A 38 1.33 -11.45 8.78
N ILE A 39 1.30 -11.51 10.12
CA ILE A 39 0.89 -10.39 10.96
C ILE A 39 2.01 -10.02 11.93
N ILE A 40 2.39 -8.76 11.93
CA ILE A 40 3.36 -8.19 12.87
C ILE A 40 2.70 -7.02 13.58
N ASN A 41 2.64 -7.09 14.92
CA ASN A 41 2.09 -6.02 15.76
C ASN A 41 0.71 -5.56 15.27
N GLY A 42 -0.20 -6.53 15.08
CA GLY A 42 -1.55 -6.28 14.55
C GLY A 42 -2.64 -6.90 15.40
N HIS A 43 -3.78 -6.24 15.41
CA HIS A 43 -5.04 -6.78 15.93
C HIS A 43 -5.98 -7.09 14.77
N ILE A 44 -6.56 -8.29 14.79
CA ILE A 44 -7.43 -8.80 13.72
C ILE A 44 -8.70 -9.37 14.34
N ASP A 45 -9.85 -8.85 13.94
CA ASP A 45 -11.16 -9.41 14.34
C ASP A 45 -11.42 -10.77 13.64
N ASP A 46 -12.28 -11.60 14.24
CA ASP A 46 -12.52 -12.96 13.76
C ASP A 46 -13.38 -13.06 12.50
N ASP A 47 -14.11 -12.01 12.15
CA ASP A 47 -15.06 -11.99 11.03
C ASP A 47 -14.48 -11.42 9.72
N ILE A 48 -13.18 -11.31 9.62
CA ILE A 48 -12.51 -10.90 8.39
C ILE A 48 -12.44 -12.03 7.36
N GLN A 49 -12.31 -11.66 6.11
CA GLN A 49 -12.10 -12.57 5.00
C GLN A 49 -10.81 -12.21 4.26
N ALA A 50 -10.08 -13.23 3.79
CA ALA A 50 -8.91 -13.04 2.95
C ALA A 50 -8.88 -14.10 1.84
N GLU A 51 -8.67 -13.67 0.60
CA GLU A 51 -8.60 -14.58 -0.57
C GLU A 51 -7.27 -15.32 -0.66
N GLY A 52 -6.19 -14.67 -0.24
CA GLY A 52 -4.84 -15.21 -0.39
C GLY A 52 -3.83 -14.61 0.58
N PRO A 53 -2.54 -14.81 0.31
CA PRO A 53 -1.48 -14.30 1.18
C PRO A 53 -1.54 -12.78 1.33
N ALA A 54 -1.44 -12.31 2.59
CA ALA A 54 -1.31 -10.90 2.91
C ALA A 54 -0.30 -10.69 4.04
N TYR A 55 0.40 -9.58 3.98
CA TYR A 55 1.30 -9.09 5.03
C TYR A 55 0.69 -7.86 5.70
N ILE A 56 0.58 -7.90 7.01
CA ILE A 56 -0.12 -6.89 7.80
C ILE A 56 0.78 -6.48 8.96
N GLU A 57 1.13 -5.20 9.03
CA GLU A 57 1.96 -4.68 10.12
C GLU A 57 1.36 -3.43 10.76
N ASN A 58 1.44 -3.35 12.08
CA ASN A 58 0.97 -2.18 12.85
C ASN A 58 -0.47 -1.77 12.52
N CYS A 59 -1.34 -2.74 12.20
CA CYS A 59 -2.72 -2.51 11.81
C CYS A 59 -3.72 -2.95 12.87
N ALA A 60 -4.88 -2.29 12.88
CA ALA A 60 -6.08 -2.76 13.54
C ALA A 60 -7.14 -3.06 12.46
N ILE A 61 -7.40 -4.34 12.24
CA ILE A 61 -8.37 -4.82 11.26
C ILE A 61 -9.62 -5.24 12.01
N GLY A 62 -10.67 -4.46 11.90
CA GLY A 62 -11.94 -4.69 12.56
C GLY A 62 -12.95 -5.42 11.66
N LYS A 63 -14.22 -5.16 11.88
CA LYS A 63 -15.33 -5.93 11.27
C LYS A 63 -15.53 -5.67 9.80
N ASN A 64 -16.08 -6.70 9.10
CA ASN A 64 -16.48 -6.61 7.70
C ASN A 64 -15.34 -6.14 6.80
N VAL A 65 -14.13 -6.62 7.02
CA VAL A 65 -12.98 -6.35 6.17
C VAL A 65 -12.74 -7.56 5.27
N PHE A 66 -12.72 -7.30 3.97
CA PHE A 66 -12.32 -8.26 2.96
C PHE A 66 -10.94 -7.87 2.42
N ILE A 67 -10.01 -8.82 2.42
CA ILE A 67 -8.63 -8.63 1.96
C ILE A 67 -8.41 -9.53 0.74
N GLY A 68 -8.08 -8.94 -0.38
CA GLY A 68 -7.70 -9.67 -1.58
C GLY A 68 -6.39 -10.46 -1.41
N GLU A 69 -5.98 -11.15 -2.43
CA GLU A 69 -4.69 -11.84 -2.42
C GLU A 69 -3.52 -10.89 -2.67
N ASN A 70 -2.34 -11.27 -2.23
CA ASN A 70 -1.10 -10.51 -2.42
C ASN A 70 -1.22 -9.05 -1.92
N VAL A 71 -1.65 -8.83 -0.70
CA VAL A 71 -1.85 -7.50 -0.11
C VAL A 71 -0.78 -7.21 0.94
N ILE A 72 -0.29 -5.98 0.98
CA ILE A 72 0.56 -5.44 2.06
C ILE A 72 -0.15 -4.27 2.71
N LEU A 73 -0.37 -4.34 4.02
CA LEU A 73 -1.00 -3.28 4.82
C LEU A 73 -0.05 -2.82 5.93
N SER A 74 0.13 -1.51 6.06
CA SER A 74 0.99 -0.95 7.10
C SER A 74 0.38 0.27 7.79
N GLY A 75 0.24 0.19 9.11
CA GLY A 75 -0.17 1.29 9.98
C GLY A 75 -1.64 1.70 9.88
N LEU A 76 -2.51 0.86 9.36
CA LEU A 76 -3.91 1.17 9.06
C LEU A 76 -4.87 0.74 10.17
N THR A 77 -6.00 1.43 10.25
CA THR A 77 -7.18 1.00 11.00
C THR A 77 -8.32 0.84 9.99
N LEU A 78 -8.80 -0.40 9.80
CA LEU A 78 -9.73 -0.76 8.76
C LEU A 78 -11.02 -1.33 9.35
N ASN A 79 -12.16 -0.87 8.85
CA ASN A 79 -13.49 -1.39 9.16
C ASN A 79 -14.40 -1.19 7.95
N ASN A 80 -15.24 -2.19 7.64
CA ASN A 80 -16.23 -2.12 6.57
C ASN A 80 -15.63 -1.73 5.22
N VAL A 81 -14.49 -2.32 4.85
CA VAL A 81 -13.78 -2.02 3.61
C VAL A 81 -13.43 -3.29 2.84
N HIS A 82 -13.28 -3.13 1.54
CA HIS A 82 -12.78 -4.14 0.63
C HIS A 82 -11.42 -3.69 0.09
N ILE A 83 -10.37 -4.41 0.45
CA ILE A 83 -9.02 -4.19 -0.06
C ILE A 83 -8.83 -5.03 -1.31
N PRO A 84 -8.56 -4.42 -2.46
CA PRO A 84 -8.35 -5.16 -3.70
C PRO A 84 -7.07 -6.00 -3.66
N SER A 85 -7.02 -7.04 -4.50
CA SER A 85 -5.81 -7.85 -4.67
C SER A 85 -4.67 -7.03 -5.27
N ASP A 86 -3.45 -7.51 -5.12
CA ASP A 86 -2.26 -6.96 -5.74
C ASP A 86 -1.96 -5.50 -5.35
N CYS A 87 -2.20 -5.11 -4.11
CA CYS A 87 -1.94 -3.75 -3.66
C CYS A 87 -1.13 -3.67 -2.35
N CYS A 88 -0.43 -2.57 -2.20
CA CYS A 88 0.25 -2.16 -0.98
C CYS A 88 -0.35 -0.85 -0.51
N MET A 89 -0.86 -0.81 0.72
CA MET A 89 -1.43 0.38 1.35
C MET A 89 -0.68 0.71 2.63
N HIS A 90 -0.26 1.96 2.80
CA HIS A 90 0.40 2.38 4.02
C HIS A 90 0.03 3.80 4.44
N LYS A 91 -0.07 3.96 5.75
CA LYS A 91 -0.31 5.26 6.37
C LYS A 91 0.96 6.11 6.42
N VAL A 92 0.82 7.38 6.08
CA VAL A 92 1.81 8.42 6.35
C VAL A 92 1.16 9.49 7.23
N LYS A 93 1.76 9.80 8.36
CA LYS A 93 1.38 10.97 9.17
C LYS A 93 2.31 12.12 8.81
N LEU A 94 1.73 13.21 8.33
CA LEU A 94 2.47 14.39 7.90
C LEU A 94 2.87 15.27 9.10
N LEU A 95 3.86 16.15 8.89
CA LEU A 95 4.33 17.09 9.92
C LEU A 95 3.25 18.09 10.37
N ASN A 96 2.29 18.41 9.48
CA ASN A 96 1.14 19.26 9.80
C ASN A 96 0.04 18.52 10.59
N GLY A 97 0.26 17.24 10.95
CA GLY A 97 -0.65 16.40 11.72
C GLY A 97 -1.68 15.66 10.87
N LYS A 98 -1.80 15.95 9.58
CA LYS A 98 -2.71 15.27 8.64
C LYS A 98 -2.23 13.86 8.30
N TYR A 99 -3.11 13.10 7.65
CA TYR A 99 -2.88 11.73 7.23
C TYR A 99 -2.99 11.60 5.72
N VAL A 100 -2.15 10.73 5.18
CA VAL A 100 -2.23 10.25 3.79
C VAL A 100 -2.19 8.73 3.83
N VAL A 101 -3.02 8.07 3.06
CA VAL A 101 -2.87 6.65 2.76
C VAL A 101 -2.35 6.53 1.33
N ARG A 102 -1.15 5.99 1.18
CA ARG A 102 -0.58 5.71 -0.13
C ARG A 102 -0.96 4.32 -0.58
N VAL A 103 -1.32 4.21 -1.85
CA VAL A 103 -1.67 2.94 -2.49
C VAL A 103 -0.79 2.72 -3.71
N TYR A 104 -0.20 1.53 -3.80
CA TYR A 104 0.61 1.11 -4.94
C TYR A 104 0.19 -0.29 -5.36
N GLY A 105 0.20 -0.55 -6.65
CA GLY A 105 0.06 -1.90 -7.18
C GLY A 105 1.37 -2.70 -7.08
N CYS A 106 1.28 -4.03 -7.13
CA CYS A 106 2.45 -4.91 -7.03
C CYS A 106 3.48 -4.73 -8.14
N MET A 107 3.05 -4.24 -9.29
CA MET A 107 3.92 -4.01 -10.44
C MET A 107 4.44 -2.57 -10.53
N ASP A 108 4.04 -1.72 -9.59
CA ASP A 108 4.44 -0.31 -9.60
C ASP A 108 5.93 -0.16 -9.31
N ASN A 109 6.53 0.84 -9.92
CA ASN A 109 7.90 1.22 -9.65
C ASN A 109 7.95 2.62 -9.05
N PRO A 110 8.04 2.76 -7.73
CA PRO A 110 8.12 4.06 -7.07
C PRO A 110 9.26 4.96 -7.57
N LYS A 111 10.33 4.36 -8.09
CA LYS A 111 11.47 5.08 -8.69
C LYS A 111 11.26 5.41 -10.17
N GLY A 112 10.14 4.99 -10.75
CA GLY A 112 9.80 5.29 -12.14
C GLY A 112 9.55 6.79 -12.33
N ARG A 113 10.02 7.31 -13.46
CA ARG A 113 9.85 8.71 -13.83
C ARG A 113 8.54 8.92 -14.58
N TYR A 114 7.92 10.06 -14.38
CA TYR A 114 6.79 10.50 -15.20
C TYR A 114 7.14 10.58 -16.69
N MET A 115 8.34 11.06 -17.00
CA MET A 115 8.89 11.16 -18.35
C MET A 115 10.01 10.14 -18.52
N ASP A 116 9.68 8.89 -18.80
CA ASP A 116 10.66 7.87 -19.15
C ASP A 116 10.80 7.75 -20.68
N LYS A 117 12.04 7.55 -21.14
CA LYS A 117 12.34 7.32 -22.56
C LYS A 117 11.79 5.99 -23.07
N ASN A 118 11.61 5.03 -22.18
CA ASN A 118 11.18 3.66 -22.49
C ASN A 118 9.68 3.44 -22.31
N GLY A 119 8.91 4.48 -22.03
CA GLY A 119 7.49 4.40 -21.84
C GLY A 119 7.03 5.03 -20.54
N SER A 120 5.80 4.75 -20.15
CA SER A 120 5.19 5.29 -18.95
C SER A 120 5.44 4.40 -17.74
N THR A 121 5.61 5.02 -16.59
CA THR A 121 5.74 4.30 -15.31
C THR A 121 4.43 3.58 -14.97
N PRO A 122 4.45 2.26 -14.67
CA PRO A 122 3.27 1.56 -14.18
C PRO A 122 2.76 2.18 -12.88
N PHE A 123 1.44 2.28 -12.76
CA PHE A 123 0.75 2.74 -11.55
C PHE A 123 -0.67 2.17 -11.49
N LEU A 124 -0.96 1.40 -10.45
CA LEU A 124 -2.27 0.79 -10.18
C LEU A 124 -2.88 0.06 -11.39
N GLY A 125 -2.07 -0.79 -12.05
CA GLY A 125 -2.53 -1.60 -13.20
C GLY A 125 -2.65 -0.86 -14.53
N THR A 126 -2.35 0.44 -14.56
CA THR A 126 -2.26 1.25 -15.78
C THR A 126 -0.90 1.95 -15.86
N ASP A 127 -0.75 2.97 -16.66
CA ASP A 127 0.41 3.86 -16.63
C ASP A 127 0.06 5.20 -15.96
N LEU A 128 1.05 5.80 -15.30
CA LEU A 128 0.86 7.02 -14.51
C LEU A 128 0.25 8.18 -15.31
N ARG A 129 0.61 8.36 -16.58
CA ARG A 129 0.05 9.44 -17.42
C ARG A 129 -1.40 9.18 -17.76
N SER A 130 -1.75 7.93 -18.06
CA SER A 130 -3.13 7.52 -18.32
C SER A 130 -3.98 7.67 -17.07
N PHE A 131 -3.47 7.28 -15.92
CA PHE A 131 -4.13 7.49 -14.64
C PHE A 131 -4.40 8.99 -14.39
N MET A 132 -3.38 9.84 -14.47
CA MET A 132 -3.55 11.29 -14.27
C MET A 132 -4.54 11.91 -15.24
N ARG A 133 -4.52 11.47 -16.50
CA ARG A 133 -5.48 11.94 -17.51
C ARG A 133 -6.91 11.54 -17.20
N GLN A 134 -7.13 10.29 -16.74
CA GLN A 134 -8.45 9.79 -16.36
C GLN A 134 -9.00 10.53 -15.14
N MET A 135 -8.12 10.88 -14.21
CA MET A 135 -8.47 11.62 -12.99
C MET A 135 -8.47 13.13 -13.17
N GLU A 136 -8.19 13.61 -14.40
CA GLU A 136 -8.10 15.04 -14.72
C GLU A 136 -7.06 15.81 -13.87
N ILE A 137 -6.00 15.12 -13.44
CA ILE A 137 -4.92 15.67 -12.61
C ILE A 137 -3.81 16.18 -13.51
N THR A 138 -3.35 17.40 -13.24
CA THR A 138 -2.24 18.01 -13.95
C THR A 138 -0.89 17.77 -13.25
N THR A 139 0.21 17.94 -13.98
CA THR A 139 1.56 17.79 -13.42
C THR A 139 1.86 18.82 -12.32
N ASP A 140 1.32 20.02 -12.44
CA ASP A 140 1.55 21.12 -11.49
C ASP A 140 0.80 20.90 -10.16
N GLU A 141 -0.23 20.05 -10.15
CA GLU A 141 -0.92 19.63 -8.94
C GLU A 141 -0.20 18.51 -8.21
N VAL A 142 0.63 17.74 -8.92
CA VAL A 142 1.27 16.52 -8.39
C VAL A 142 2.72 16.78 -7.98
N TRP A 143 3.43 17.62 -8.70
CA TRP A 143 4.81 17.99 -8.37
C TRP A 143 4.96 19.49 -8.25
N ASP A 144 5.71 19.93 -7.26
CA ASP A 144 6.13 21.32 -7.17
C ASP A 144 6.80 21.76 -8.48
N SER A 145 6.47 22.96 -8.93
CA SER A 145 6.98 23.56 -10.16
C SER A 145 8.51 23.49 -10.19
N GLY A 146 9.05 22.64 -11.02
CA GLY A 146 10.48 22.42 -11.12
C GLY A 146 10.84 21.65 -12.38
N ASN A 147 12.09 21.24 -12.44
CA ASN A 147 12.60 20.44 -13.53
C ASN A 147 11.94 19.05 -13.54
N SER A 148 11.32 18.67 -14.65
CA SER A 148 10.70 17.35 -14.86
C SER A 148 11.65 16.16 -14.64
N ASP A 149 12.96 16.39 -14.60
CA ASP A 149 13.95 15.37 -14.25
C ASP A 149 13.80 14.83 -12.81
N GLY A 150 13.13 15.57 -11.93
CA GLY A 150 12.83 15.20 -10.56
C GLY A 150 11.45 14.58 -10.34
N TRP A 151 10.64 14.36 -11.38
CA TRP A 151 9.29 13.82 -11.26
C TRP A 151 9.29 12.30 -11.24
N TYR A 152 9.18 11.74 -10.04
CA TYR A 152 9.12 10.32 -9.77
C TYR A 152 7.79 9.95 -9.13
N LEU A 153 7.36 8.69 -9.28
CA LEU A 153 6.15 8.20 -8.63
C LEU A 153 6.23 8.33 -7.09
N TRP A 154 7.39 8.09 -6.49
CA TRP A 154 7.54 8.15 -5.04
C TRP A 154 7.35 9.54 -4.42
N ASN A 155 7.61 10.61 -5.17
CA ASN A 155 7.43 12.00 -4.71
C ASN A 155 6.21 12.69 -5.34
N ALA A 156 5.37 11.94 -6.04
CA ALA A 156 4.14 12.43 -6.62
C ALA A 156 3.08 12.68 -5.55
N GLY A 157 2.49 13.85 -5.52
CA GLY A 157 1.38 14.25 -4.62
C GLY A 157 0.03 13.70 -5.10
N LEU A 158 -0.08 12.38 -5.33
CA LEU A 158 -1.28 11.74 -5.89
C LEU A 158 -2.34 11.39 -4.85
N PHE A 159 -2.00 11.43 -3.58
CA PHE A 159 -2.87 10.98 -2.50
C PHE A 159 -3.32 12.16 -1.66
N PRO A 160 -4.63 12.31 -1.36
CA PRO A 160 -5.14 13.47 -0.65
C PRO A 160 -4.67 13.51 0.81
N GLU A 161 -4.43 14.73 1.30
CA GLU A 161 -4.21 14.98 2.71
C GLU A 161 -5.55 15.09 3.43
N CYS A 162 -5.78 14.22 4.41
CA CYS A 162 -7.00 14.17 5.21
C CYS A 162 -6.74 14.56 6.67
N ASP A 163 -7.73 15.10 7.33
CA ASP A 163 -7.62 15.47 8.75
C ASP A 163 -7.62 14.24 9.66
N THR A 164 -8.24 13.15 9.22
CA THR A 164 -8.30 11.87 9.95
C THR A 164 -7.78 10.70 9.12
N LEU A 165 -7.31 9.66 9.81
CA LEU A 165 -6.93 8.41 9.15
C LEU A 165 -8.13 7.72 8.47
N SER A 166 -9.32 7.81 9.06
CA SER A 166 -10.55 7.24 8.49
C SER A 166 -10.87 7.82 7.13
N GLU A 167 -10.84 9.14 7.01
CA GLU A 167 -11.03 9.82 5.72
C GLU A 167 -9.98 9.41 4.68
N ALA A 168 -8.71 9.32 5.10
CA ALA A 168 -7.64 8.90 4.19
C ALA A 168 -7.82 7.44 3.71
N VAL A 169 -8.35 6.56 4.56
CA VAL A 169 -8.70 5.17 4.20
C VAL A 169 -9.89 5.15 3.24
N GLU A 170 -10.95 5.92 3.49
CA GLU A 170 -12.11 6.01 2.60
C GLU A 170 -11.73 6.49 1.18
N TRP A 171 -10.76 7.38 1.09
CA TRP A 171 -10.21 7.82 -0.19
C TRP A 171 -9.39 6.75 -0.90
N ALA A 172 -8.75 5.87 -0.16
CA ALA A 172 -7.84 4.86 -0.67
C ALA A 172 -8.54 3.55 -1.09
N CYS A 173 -9.74 3.28 -0.59
CA CYS A 173 -10.56 2.10 -0.84
C CYS A 173 -11.75 2.43 -1.72
#